data_fdc176a88f0a5bc53def1b6cbc33a99c
#
_entry.id   fdc176a88f0a5bc53def1b6cbc33a99c
#
_cell.length_a   1.000
_cell.length_b   1.000
_cell.length_c   1.000
_cell.angle_alpha   90.00
_cell.angle_beta   90.00
_cell.angle_gamma   90.00
#
_symmetry.space_group_name_H-M   'P 1'
#
loop_
_entity.id
_entity.type
_entity.pdbx_description
1 polymer ?
#
loop_
_entity_poly.entity_id
_entity_poly.type
_entity_poly.pdbx_seq_one_letter_code
_entity_poly.pdbx_strand_id
1 'polypeptide(L)'
;MNYFAGEYDVAVVGAGHAGIEAALAAARLGCKTAIFTINMDAVGNCPCNPSIGGTAKGHLVREIDALGGKMGKTADECFLQSRMLNRGKGPAVHSLRAQIDRRKYSSVMKHKIELQKNLDLRQAEITDIEKTEGGYNLTTRMLAVFKCKTVIIATGTYLGGRIFVGEVSYESGPDGIFPAAFLGSSLKKLGLPLRRFKTGTPARVLKSSIDFSELEVQKGDEPPQPFSYETENLGENKVECHISWTNDETKQIILENINRSPLYAGKIEGVGPRYCPSFEDKIMRFKDKPRHQLFIEPCGLDTEEMYLQGMSSSLPEEVQLKFYHTIKGLEHCLIMRPAYAIEYDCVDPLAMNPTLEFKDFEGLFGAGQFNGSSGYEEAAAQGLVAGINAAMKVLGREPVIFDRSESYIGTLVDDLVTKGANEPYRMMTSRSEYRLVLRQDNADERLTPLGHRIGLISDERYEKFLKKQELKKEELNRLKSTVISPTDEVNEILVSRETSEITSGVRLIDLMKRPQLGYDALKNIDKTRPELDPNIFEQVEIGIKYEGYIQKQLKQVEQMKKLEVKQLPKDFDYNEIEGLRLEAREKLNKIKPLNIGQASRISGVSPADISVLLIWLAQNNRRQ
;
A
#
# COMPACT_ATOMS: atom_id res chain seq x y z
N MET A 1 -11.21 -27.14 29.32
CA MET A 1 -10.03 -26.76 30.13
C MET A 1 -8.94 -26.31 29.17
N ASN A 2 -8.38 -25.14 29.40
CA ASN A 2 -7.28 -24.66 28.55
C ASN A 2 -6.05 -25.58 28.69
N TYR A 3 -5.31 -25.76 27.57
CA TYR A 3 -4.08 -26.55 27.59
C TYR A 3 -2.95 -25.80 26.86
N PHE A 4 -1.72 -25.98 27.33
CA PHE A 4 -0.54 -25.40 26.69
C PHE A 4 -0.26 -26.09 25.33
N ALA A 5 -0.15 -25.30 24.26
CA ALA A 5 -0.01 -25.81 22.91
C ALA A 5 1.34 -25.47 22.24
N GLY A 6 2.10 -24.56 22.82
CA GLY A 6 3.41 -24.18 22.29
C GLY A 6 3.86 -22.78 22.67
N GLU A 7 5.10 -22.47 22.29
CA GLU A 7 5.74 -21.18 22.55
C GLU A 7 6.44 -20.65 21.32
N TYR A 8 6.31 -19.35 21.06
CA TYR A 8 6.88 -18.63 19.94
C TYR A 8 7.52 -17.31 20.37
N ASP A 9 8.44 -16.81 19.58
CA ASP A 9 8.98 -15.46 19.75
C ASP A 9 7.99 -14.41 19.26
N VAL A 10 7.42 -14.66 18.07
CA VAL A 10 6.46 -13.76 17.42
C VAL A 10 5.20 -14.54 17.04
N ALA A 11 4.04 -14.05 17.43
CA ALA A 11 2.75 -14.58 17.01
C ALA A 11 2.02 -13.54 16.14
N VAL A 12 1.52 -13.96 14.98
CA VAL A 12 0.77 -13.12 14.05
C VAL A 12 -0.66 -13.61 13.95
N VAL A 13 -1.62 -12.73 14.24
CA VAL A 13 -3.06 -13.04 14.23
C VAL A 13 -3.70 -12.49 12.94
N GLY A 14 -3.94 -13.40 12.00
CA GLY A 14 -4.48 -13.10 10.66
C GLY A 14 -3.45 -13.32 9.56
N ALA A 15 -3.84 -14.07 8.52
CA ALA A 15 -3.00 -14.39 7.35
C ALA A 15 -3.44 -13.65 6.07
N GLY A 16 -3.89 -12.39 6.21
CA GLY A 16 -4.03 -11.44 5.11
C GLY A 16 -2.67 -10.85 4.72
N HIS A 17 -2.66 -9.89 3.79
CA HIS A 17 -1.40 -9.31 3.27
C HIS A 17 -0.48 -8.74 4.36
N ALA A 18 -1.05 -8.14 5.41
CA ALA A 18 -0.26 -7.65 6.55
C ALA A 18 0.37 -8.79 7.35
N GLY A 19 -0.43 -9.78 7.73
CA GLY A 19 0.06 -10.90 8.53
C GLY A 19 1.12 -11.72 7.81
N ILE A 20 0.99 -11.92 6.51
CA ILE A 20 1.95 -12.65 5.68
C ILE A 20 3.32 -11.95 5.67
N GLU A 21 3.35 -10.67 5.33
CA GLU A 21 4.63 -9.93 5.30
C GLU A 21 5.25 -9.81 6.69
N ALA A 22 4.43 -9.67 7.74
CA ALA A 22 4.90 -9.65 9.12
C ALA A 22 5.54 -10.98 9.54
N ALA A 23 4.86 -12.10 9.29
CA ALA A 23 5.33 -13.42 9.66
C ALA A 23 6.59 -13.83 8.90
N LEU A 24 6.61 -13.59 7.58
CA LEU A 24 7.77 -13.87 6.73
C LEU A 24 8.99 -13.03 7.15
N ALA A 25 8.79 -11.75 7.48
CA ALA A 25 9.88 -10.89 7.95
C ALA A 25 10.45 -11.40 9.28
N ALA A 26 9.61 -11.65 10.28
CA ALA A 26 10.05 -12.11 11.59
C ALA A 26 10.78 -13.47 11.52
N ALA A 27 10.23 -14.42 10.77
CA ALA A 27 10.84 -15.74 10.62
C ALA A 27 12.19 -15.70 9.89
N ARG A 28 12.32 -14.86 8.85
CA ARG A 28 13.57 -14.68 8.09
C ARG A 28 14.65 -13.99 8.91
N LEU A 29 14.28 -13.14 9.86
CA LEU A 29 15.18 -12.53 10.82
C LEU A 29 15.62 -13.50 11.95
N GLY A 30 15.10 -14.74 11.94
CA GLY A 30 15.52 -15.82 12.84
C GLY A 30 14.60 -16.05 14.03
N CYS A 31 13.48 -15.33 14.15
CA CYS A 31 12.51 -15.54 15.23
C CYS A 31 11.65 -16.78 14.97
N LYS A 32 11.41 -17.59 16.00
CA LYS A 32 10.40 -18.66 15.97
C LYS A 32 9.02 -18.04 15.91
N THR A 33 8.37 -18.13 14.76
CA THR A 33 7.15 -17.39 14.45
C THR A 33 5.97 -18.32 14.21
N ALA A 34 4.78 -17.95 14.68
CA ALA A 34 3.52 -18.57 14.28
C ALA A 34 2.61 -17.55 13.61
N ILE A 35 1.93 -17.96 12.55
CA ILE A 35 0.84 -17.21 11.94
C ILE A 35 -0.47 -17.98 12.06
N PHE A 36 -1.49 -17.34 12.63
CA PHE A 36 -2.79 -17.92 12.88
C PHE A 36 -3.80 -17.39 11.86
N THR A 37 -4.57 -18.27 11.26
CA THR A 37 -5.66 -17.92 10.34
C THR A 37 -6.92 -18.69 10.67
N ILE A 38 -8.08 -18.06 10.45
CA ILE A 38 -9.38 -18.73 10.63
C ILE A 38 -9.67 -19.73 9.51
N ASN A 39 -9.02 -19.55 8.33
CA ASN A 39 -9.17 -20.44 7.19
C ASN A 39 -7.86 -20.48 6.38
N MET A 40 -7.28 -21.66 6.23
CA MET A 40 -6.03 -21.86 5.48
C MET A 40 -6.16 -21.62 3.98
N ASP A 41 -7.35 -21.77 3.42
CA ASP A 41 -7.59 -21.55 1.99
C ASP A 41 -7.88 -20.07 1.65
N ALA A 42 -7.85 -19.21 2.69
CA ALA A 42 -7.99 -17.76 2.56
C ALA A 42 -6.69 -16.98 2.88
N VAL A 43 -5.55 -17.66 2.94
CA VAL A 43 -4.24 -17.00 3.09
C VAL A 43 -4.00 -16.09 1.89
N GLY A 44 -3.68 -14.81 2.12
CA GLY A 44 -3.47 -13.83 1.06
C GLY A 44 -4.69 -13.57 0.18
N ASN A 45 -5.89 -13.82 0.69
CA ASN A 45 -7.13 -13.62 -0.07
C ASN A 45 -7.27 -12.18 -0.57
N CYS A 46 -7.74 -12.03 -1.81
CA CYS A 46 -8.05 -10.75 -2.46
C CYS A 46 -9.57 -10.61 -2.64
N PRO A 47 -10.35 -10.37 -1.58
CA PRO A 47 -11.82 -10.40 -1.65
C PRO A 47 -12.40 -9.19 -2.37
N CYS A 48 -11.67 -8.12 -2.54
CA CYS A 48 -12.08 -6.93 -3.28
C CYS A 48 -11.65 -7.04 -4.74
N ASN A 49 -10.62 -6.35 -5.17
CA ASN A 49 -10.18 -6.37 -6.57
C ASN A 49 -9.10 -7.43 -6.82
N PRO A 50 -9.10 -8.11 -7.99
CA PRO A 50 -8.08 -9.08 -8.36
C PRO A 50 -6.84 -8.39 -8.96
N SER A 51 -6.31 -7.39 -8.28
CA SER A 51 -5.15 -6.63 -8.75
C SER A 51 -4.28 -6.12 -7.62
N ILE A 52 -2.98 -6.01 -7.88
CA ILE A 52 -1.96 -5.44 -7.00
C ILE A 52 -1.39 -4.19 -7.67
N GLY A 53 -1.14 -3.14 -6.88
CA GLY A 53 -0.58 -1.89 -7.34
C GLY A 53 -1.64 -0.86 -7.78
N GLY A 54 -1.24 0.06 -8.66
CA GLY A 54 -2.01 1.25 -9.02
C GLY A 54 -1.46 2.52 -8.40
N THR A 55 -2.15 3.64 -8.57
CA THR A 55 -1.65 4.97 -8.18
C THR A 55 -1.22 5.01 -6.70
N ALA A 56 0.03 5.37 -6.44
CA ALA A 56 0.75 5.32 -5.17
C ALA A 56 0.96 3.91 -4.58
N LYS A 57 0.15 2.94 -4.95
CA LYS A 57 0.23 1.57 -4.44
C LYS A 57 1.35 0.79 -5.10
N GLY A 58 1.61 1.01 -6.40
CA GLY A 58 2.79 0.48 -7.09
C GLY A 58 4.10 0.90 -6.41
N HIS A 59 4.16 2.12 -5.84
CA HIS A 59 5.29 2.58 -5.03
C HIS A 59 5.49 1.71 -3.79
N LEU A 60 4.40 1.45 -3.02
CA LEU A 60 4.47 0.58 -1.84
C LEU A 60 4.93 -0.83 -2.19
N VAL A 61 4.40 -1.43 -3.27
CA VAL A 61 4.79 -2.79 -3.70
C VAL A 61 6.28 -2.86 -4.04
N ARG A 62 6.79 -1.86 -4.77
CA ARG A 62 8.23 -1.76 -5.09
C ARG A 62 9.09 -1.57 -3.84
N GLU A 63 8.63 -0.78 -2.88
CA GLU A 63 9.34 -0.58 -1.61
C GLU A 63 9.31 -1.83 -0.72
N ILE A 64 8.19 -2.55 -0.67
CA ILE A 64 8.07 -3.85 0.01
C ILE A 64 9.06 -4.84 -0.61
N ASP A 65 9.11 -4.94 -1.94
CA ASP A 65 10.05 -5.82 -2.64
C ASP A 65 11.50 -5.42 -2.38
N ALA A 66 11.83 -4.12 -2.45
CA ALA A 66 13.17 -3.60 -2.19
C ALA A 66 13.70 -3.94 -0.78
N LEU A 67 12.80 -4.10 0.20
CA LEU A 67 13.09 -4.56 1.55
C LEU A 67 13.10 -6.09 1.70
N GLY A 68 12.77 -6.83 0.65
CA GLY A 68 12.73 -8.30 0.65
C GLY A 68 11.36 -8.90 0.97
N GLY A 69 10.28 -8.12 0.98
CA GLY A 69 8.90 -8.62 1.07
C GLY A 69 8.52 -9.47 -0.14
N LYS A 70 7.38 -10.14 -0.09
CA LYS A 70 6.99 -11.16 -1.07
C LYS A 70 5.82 -10.77 -1.96
N MET A 71 5.09 -9.70 -1.64
CA MET A 71 3.92 -9.28 -2.41
C MET A 71 4.23 -9.03 -3.88
N GLY A 72 5.28 -8.27 -4.21
CA GLY A 72 5.66 -7.94 -5.58
C GLY A 72 6.02 -9.18 -6.39
N LYS A 73 6.91 -10.02 -5.87
CA LYS A 73 7.32 -11.26 -6.53
C LYS A 73 6.17 -12.24 -6.74
N THR A 74 5.27 -12.37 -5.76
CA THR A 74 4.10 -13.24 -5.91
C THR A 74 3.09 -12.66 -6.90
N ALA A 75 2.94 -11.33 -6.95
CA ALA A 75 2.12 -10.70 -7.98
C ALA A 75 2.66 -10.99 -9.39
N ASP A 76 3.97 -10.94 -9.59
CA ASP A 76 4.63 -11.28 -10.85
C ASP A 76 4.41 -12.75 -11.25
N GLU A 77 4.51 -13.67 -10.30
CA GLU A 77 4.28 -15.11 -10.54
C GLU A 77 2.82 -15.42 -10.93
N CYS A 78 1.88 -14.57 -10.54
CA CYS A 78 0.44 -14.75 -10.71
C CYS A 78 -0.21 -13.71 -11.62
N PHE A 79 0.59 -12.87 -12.31
CA PHE A 79 0.04 -11.81 -13.13
C PHE A 79 -0.74 -12.34 -14.34
N LEU A 80 -1.75 -11.59 -14.71
CA LEU A 80 -2.58 -11.80 -15.90
C LEU A 80 -2.37 -10.67 -16.91
N GLN A 81 -2.28 -9.43 -16.42
CA GLN A 81 -2.03 -8.24 -17.23
C GLN A 81 -1.24 -7.24 -16.39
N SER A 82 -0.20 -6.62 -16.96
CA SER A 82 0.60 -5.57 -16.32
C SER A 82 0.46 -4.26 -17.09
N ARG A 83 0.28 -3.15 -16.36
CA ARG A 83 0.12 -1.82 -16.96
C ARG A 83 0.70 -0.72 -16.08
N MET A 84 1.48 0.17 -16.69
CA MET A 84 1.97 1.39 -16.04
C MET A 84 0.91 2.49 -16.15
N LEU A 85 0.37 2.91 -15.02
CA LEU A 85 -0.58 4.02 -14.93
C LEU A 85 0.15 5.37 -14.89
N ASN A 86 -0.56 6.42 -15.33
CA ASN A 86 -0.10 7.82 -15.29
C ASN A 86 1.15 8.13 -16.13
N ARG A 87 1.49 7.37 -17.17
CA ARG A 87 2.65 7.63 -18.03
C ARG A 87 2.71 9.08 -18.55
N GLY A 88 1.57 9.67 -18.92
CA GLY A 88 1.49 11.05 -19.39
C GLY A 88 1.62 12.13 -18.30
N LYS A 89 1.74 11.76 -17.00
CA LYS A 89 1.81 12.71 -15.87
C LYS A 89 3.21 12.85 -15.27
N GLY A 90 4.20 12.18 -15.87
CA GLY A 90 5.59 12.20 -15.42
C GLY A 90 5.95 11.19 -14.35
N PRO A 91 7.28 10.95 -14.13
CA PRO A 91 7.80 9.81 -13.37
C PRO A 91 7.45 9.83 -11.87
N ALA A 92 7.16 10.99 -11.30
CA ALA A 92 6.77 11.14 -9.90
C ALA A 92 5.46 10.41 -9.53
N VAL A 93 4.64 10.05 -10.52
CA VAL A 93 3.33 9.41 -10.33
C VAL A 93 3.12 8.18 -11.21
N HIS A 94 4.14 7.75 -11.97
CA HIS A 94 4.12 6.46 -12.66
C HIS A 94 3.82 5.38 -11.62
N SER A 95 2.86 4.53 -11.89
CA SER A 95 2.40 3.54 -10.92
C SER A 95 2.03 2.24 -11.61
N LEU A 96 2.80 1.21 -11.37
CA LEU A 96 2.54 -0.11 -11.93
C LEU A 96 1.30 -0.72 -11.29
N ARG A 97 0.49 -1.39 -12.11
CA ARG A 97 -0.65 -2.20 -11.70
C ARG A 97 -0.63 -3.53 -12.44
N ALA A 98 -0.73 -4.62 -11.70
CA ALA A 98 -0.90 -5.95 -12.25
C ALA A 98 -2.28 -6.49 -11.88
N GLN A 99 -3.04 -6.93 -12.90
CA GLN A 99 -4.15 -7.83 -12.74
C GLN A 99 -3.58 -9.20 -12.40
N ILE A 100 -4.11 -9.86 -11.38
CA ILE A 100 -3.60 -11.13 -10.88
C ILE A 100 -4.69 -12.22 -10.88
N ASP A 101 -4.26 -13.47 -11.02
CA ASP A 101 -5.09 -14.60 -10.67
C ASP A 101 -5.18 -14.71 -9.14
N ARG A 102 -6.34 -14.33 -8.58
CA ARG A 102 -6.52 -14.22 -7.13
C ARG A 102 -6.40 -15.56 -6.40
N ARG A 103 -6.80 -16.66 -7.04
CA ARG A 103 -6.72 -18.00 -6.45
C ARG A 103 -5.29 -18.53 -6.47
N LYS A 104 -4.62 -18.36 -7.58
CA LYS A 104 -3.21 -18.69 -7.72
C LYS A 104 -2.34 -17.89 -6.77
N TYR A 105 -2.61 -16.57 -6.62
CA TYR A 105 -1.89 -15.72 -5.67
C TYR A 105 -2.01 -16.23 -4.23
N SER A 106 -3.23 -16.56 -3.78
CA SER A 106 -3.48 -17.13 -2.46
C SER A 106 -2.72 -18.45 -2.26
N SER A 107 -2.81 -19.37 -3.21
CA SER A 107 -2.11 -20.67 -3.17
C SER A 107 -0.59 -20.52 -3.13
N VAL A 108 -0.02 -19.69 -3.99
CA VAL A 108 1.44 -19.45 -4.04
C VAL A 108 1.92 -18.80 -2.75
N MET A 109 1.16 -17.83 -2.21
CA MET A 109 1.52 -17.15 -0.97
C MET A 109 1.47 -18.09 0.23
N LYS A 110 0.44 -18.95 0.32
CA LYS A 110 0.34 -20.00 1.33
C LYS A 110 1.55 -20.93 1.26
N HIS A 111 1.90 -21.39 0.08
CA HIS A 111 3.04 -22.29 -0.10
C HIS A 111 4.37 -21.64 0.31
N LYS A 112 4.57 -20.35 0.04
CA LYS A 112 5.75 -19.61 0.52
C LYS A 112 5.85 -19.55 2.04
N ILE A 113 4.71 -19.44 2.73
CA ILE A 113 4.66 -19.49 4.21
C ILE A 113 5.03 -20.90 4.70
N GLU A 114 4.47 -21.94 4.09
CA GLU A 114 4.70 -23.33 4.47
C GLU A 114 6.17 -23.74 4.30
N LEU A 115 6.86 -23.20 3.29
CA LEU A 115 8.28 -23.46 3.04
C LEU A 115 9.23 -22.62 3.89
N GLN A 116 8.73 -21.57 4.56
CA GLN A 116 9.59 -20.66 5.32
C GLN A 116 10.07 -21.32 6.61
N LYS A 117 11.38 -21.45 6.79
CA LYS A 117 11.98 -21.89 8.05
C LYS A 117 11.59 -20.96 9.19
N ASN A 118 11.48 -21.50 10.40
CA ASN A 118 11.07 -20.80 11.62
C ASN A 118 9.65 -20.23 11.60
N LEU A 119 8.79 -20.67 10.68
CA LEU A 119 7.41 -20.21 10.56
C LEU A 119 6.41 -21.36 10.56
N ASP A 120 5.50 -21.36 11.52
CA ASP A 120 4.38 -22.30 11.59
C ASP A 120 3.10 -21.62 11.15
N LEU A 121 2.44 -22.16 10.11
CA LEU A 121 1.08 -21.77 9.71
C LEU A 121 0.05 -22.61 10.46
N ARG A 122 -0.88 -21.94 11.16
CA ARG A 122 -1.88 -22.59 12.01
C ARG A 122 -3.30 -22.14 11.67
N GLN A 123 -4.19 -23.09 11.36
CA GLN A 123 -5.62 -22.78 11.30
C GLN A 123 -6.18 -22.78 12.73
N ALA A 124 -6.42 -21.58 13.25
CA ALA A 124 -7.04 -21.37 14.54
C ALA A 124 -7.64 -19.97 14.65
N GLU A 125 -8.84 -19.86 15.20
CA GLU A 125 -9.40 -18.58 15.63
C GLU A 125 -8.83 -18.23 17.01
N ILE A 126 -8.10 -17.11 17.09
CA ILE A 126 -7.68 -16.53 18.36
C ILE A 126 -8.87 -15.78 18.96
N THR A 127 -9.27 -16.17 20.16
CA THR A 127 -10.44 -15.61 20.85
C THR A 127 -10.07 -14.70 22.01
N ASP A 128 -8.88 -14.88 22.57
CA ASP A 128 -8.42 -14.08 23.69
C ASP A 128 -6.90 -13.82 23.64
N ILE A 129 -6.49 -12.64 24.07
CA ILE A 129 -5.10 -12.18 24.20
C ILE A 129 -4.93 -11.62 25.61
N GLU A 130 -4.11 -12.26 26.41
CA GLU A 130 -3.83 -11.88 27.78
C GLU A 130 -2.34 -11.47 27.93
N LYS A 131 -2.09 -10.30 28.54
CA LYS A 131 -0.72 -9.85 28.84
C LYS A 131 -0.19 -10.63 30.04
N THR A 132 1.05 -11.10 29.95
CA THR A 132 1.78 -11.80 31.01
C THR A 132 3.09 -11.10 31.34
N GLU A 133 3.81 -11.51 32.36
CA GLU A 133 5.10 -10.93 32.77
C GLU A 133 6.18 -11.02 31.68
N GLY A 134 6.14 -12.07 30.80
CA GLY A 134 7.14 -12.30 29.76
C GLY A 134 6.61 -12.14 28.32
N GLY A 135 5.43 -11.55 28.12
CA GLY A 135 4.81 -11.40 26.79
C GLY A 135 3.29 -11.58 26.84
N TYR A 136 2.77 -12.52 26.05
CA TYR A 136 1.33 -12.72 25.88
C TYR A 136 0.95 -14.20 25.84
N ASN A 137 -0.25 -14.51 26.32
CA ASN A 137 -0.93 -15.78 26.09
C ASN A 137 -2.02 -15.54 25.02
N LEU A 138 -2.01 -16.35 23.98
CA LEU A 138 -3.08 -16.38 22.96
C LEU A 138 -3.90 -17.63 23.17
N THR A 139 -5.21 -17.47 23.41
CA THR A 139 -6.15 -18.57 23.55
C THR A 139 -6.94 -18.73 22.27
N THR A 140 -7.00 -19.95 21.75
CA THR A 140 -7.81 -20.29 20.58
C THR A 140 -9.21 -20.71 20.99
N ARG A 141 -10.13 -20.71 20.02
CA ARG A 141 -11.50 -21.24 20.19
C ARG A 141 -11.53 -22.70 20.67
N MET A 142 -10.50 -23.49 20.33
CA MET A 142 -10.34 -24.88 20.77
C MET A 142 -9.61 -25.01 22.10
N LEU A 143 -9.50 -23.91 22.87
CA LEU A 143 -8.89 -23.83 24.20
C LEU A 143 -7.37 -24.12 24.24
N ALA A 144 -6.70 -24.13 23.10
CA ALA A 144 -5.24 -24.18 23.04
C ALA A 144 -4.65 -22.81 23.41
N VAL A 145 -3.64 -22.80 24.29
CA VAL A 145 -2.93 -21.60 24.73
C VAL A 145 -1.52 -21.61 24.18
N PHE A 146 -1.17 -20.56 23.46
CA PHE A 146 0.17 -20.31 22.94
C PHE A 146 0.81 -19.14 23.68
N LYS A 147 2.03 -19.35 24.17
CA LYS A 147 2.84 -18.27 24.75
C LYS A 147 3.67 -17.60 23.67
N CYS A 148 3.81 -16.28 23.71
CA CYS A 148 4.64 -15.54 22.78
C CYS A 148 5.20 -14.26 23.42
N LYS A 149 6.41 -13.87 22.98
CA LYS A 149 7.07 -12.65 23.46
C LYS A 149 6.41 -11.41 22.85
N THR A 150 6.06 -11.48 21.58
CA THR A 150 5.41 -10.38 20.84
C THR A 150 4.23 -10.89 20.04
N VAL A 151 3.22 -10.02 19.85
CA VAL A 151 1.99 -10.30 19.08
C VAL A 151 1.79 -9.21 18.03
N ILE A 152 1.43 -9.62 16.82
CA ILE A 152 1.04 -8.71 15.73
C ILE A 152 -0.42 -8.99 15.36
N ILE A 153 -1.30 -7.99 15.53
CA ILE A 153 -2.72 -8.10 15.17
C ILE A 153 -2.90 -7.62 13.73
N ALA A 154 -3.30 -8.52 12.84
CA ALA A 154 -3.45 -8.30 11.41
C ALA A 154 -4.78 -8.87 10.88
N THR A 155 -5.87 -8.65 11.63
CA THR A 155 -7.19 -9.29 11.44
C THR A 155 -7.98 -8.79 10.23
N GLY A 156 -7.59 -7.67 9.64
CA GLY A 156 -8.23 -7.13 8.44
C GLY A 156 -9.72 -6.84 8.65
N THR A 157 -10.55 -7.21 7.68
CA THR A 157 -12.02 -7.01 7.71
C THR A 157 -12.78 -8.12 8.43
N TYR A 158 -12.08 -9.10 9.01
CA TYR A 158 -12.73 -10.23 9.70
C TYR A 158 -13.04 -9.94 11.17
N LEU A 159 -12.40 -8.94 11.80
CA LEU A 159 -12.64 -8.60 13.21
C LEU A 159 -14.01 -7.95 13.37
N GLY A 160 -14.96 -8.66 14.01
CA GLY A 160 -16.33 -8.21 14.17
C GLY A 160 -17.02 -7.93 12.83
N GLY A 161 -16.67 -8.70 11.77
CA GLY A 161 -17.15 -8.49 10.41
C GLY A 161 -18.66 -8.67 10.28
N ARG A 162 -19.35 -7.71 9.63
CA ARG A 162 -20.79 -7.76 9.34
C ARG A 162 -21.05 -7.28 7.91
N ILE A 163 -21.71 -8.14 7.13
CA ILE A 163 -22.06 -7.86 5.73
C ILE A 163 -23.45 -7.26 5.65
N PHE A 164 -23.64 -6.34 4.68
CA PHE A 164 -24.90 -5.67 4.38
C PHE A 164 -25.19 -5.71 2.88
N VAL A 165 -26.39 -6.17 2.54
CA VAL A 165 -26.94 -6.15 1.18
C VAL A 165 -28.42 -5.73 1.29
N GLY A 166 -28.72 -4.49 0.94
CA GLY A 166 -30.05 -3.90 1.12
C GLY A 166 -30.54 -3.97 2.57
N GLU A 167 -31.67 -4.54 2.77
CA GLU A 167 -32.30 -4.69 4.07
C GLU A 167 -31.69 -5.81 4.93
N VAL A 168 -30.90 -6.71 4.31
CA VAL A 168 -30.31 -7.88 4.96
C VAL A 168 -28.92 -7.55 5.53
N SER A 169 -28.68 -8.00 6.76
CA SER A 169 -27.34 -7.97 7.36
C SER A 169 -27.08 -9.21 8.19
N TYR A 170 -25.84 -9.70 8.17
CA TYR A 170 -25.44 -10.90 8.91
C TYR A 170 -23.95 -10.86 9.26
N GLU A 171 -23.58 -11.55 10.33
CA GLU A 171 -22.19 -11.69 10.74
C GLU A 171 -21.43 -12.59 9.77
N SER A 172 -20.46 -12.02 9.08
CA SER A 172 -19.57 -12.72 8.14
C SER A 172 -18.35 -11.86 7.82
N GLY A 173 -17.25 -12.51 7.49
CA GLY A 173 -16.17 -11.92 6.75
C GLY A 173 -16.38 -12.04 5.24
N PRO A 174 -15.44 -11.53 4.43
CA PRO A 174 -15.46 -11.70 2.98
C PRO A 174 -15.51 -13.17 2.53
N ASP A 175 -16.05 -13.40 1.35
CA ASP A 175 -16.14 -14.74 0.71
C ASP A 175 -16.87 -15.81 1.54
N GLY A 176 -17.79 -15.41 2.44
CA GLY A 176 -18.57 -16.33 3.27
C GLY A 176 -17.81 -16.97 4.43
N ILE A 177 -16.61 -16.47 4.74
CA ILE A 177 -15.82 -16.96 5.87
C ILE A 177 -16.35 -16.31 7.16
N PHE A 178 -16.47 -17.08 8.24
CA PHE A 178 -16.97 -16.56 9.50
C PHE A 178 -16.06 -15.45 10.09
N PRO A 179 -16.63 -14.49 10.82
CA PRO A 179 -15.89 -13.39 11.40
C PRO A 179 -15.19 -13.81 12.71
N ALA A 180 -14.11 -13.11 13.09
CA ALA A 180 -13.51 -13.22 14.41
C ALA A 180 -14.33 -12.41 15.43
N ALA A 181 -15.38 -13.00 15.97
CA ALA A 181 -16.35 -12.30 16.82
C ALA A 181 -15.85 -12.08 18.25
N PHE A 182 -15.06 -13.00 18.80
CA PHE A 182 -14.66 -12.99 20.22
C PHE A 182 -13.46 -12.08 20.48
N LEU A 183 -12.51 -12.04 19.58
CA LEU A 183 -11.26 -11.30 19.74
C LEU A 183 -11.49 -9.79 19.96
N GLY A 184 -12.50 -9.20 19.30
CA GLY A 184 -12.84 -7.79 19.49
C GLY A 184 -13.17 -7.44 20.95
N SER A 185 -13.90 -8.33 21.64
CA SER A 185 -14.22 -8.16 23.06
C SER A 185 -12.98 -8.30 23.95
N SER A 186 -12.08 -9.23 23.64
CA SER A 186 -10.81 -9.40 24.34
C SER A 186 -9.92 -8.15 24.20
N LEU A 187 -9.80 -7.60 22.99
CA LEU A 187 -9.02 -6.38 22.74
C LEU A 187 -9.59 -5.14 23.46
N LYS A 188 -10.93 -5.02 23.52
CA LYS A 188 -11.60 -3.96 24.31
C LYS A 188 -11.32 -4.13 25.81
N LYS A 189 -11.40 -5.36 26.33
CA LYS A 189 -11.08 -5.68 27.73
C LYS A 189 -9.61 -5.37 28.05
N LEU A 190 -8.70 -5.60 27.11
CA LEU A 190 -7.29 -5.24 27.21
C LEU A 190 -7.08 -3.71 27.25
N GLY A 191 -8.03 -2.91 26.79
CA GLY A 191 -8.00 -1.44 26.79
C GLY A 191 -7.67 -0.80 25.44
N LEU A 192 -7.67 -1.55 24.34
CA LEU A 192 -7.43 -0.99 23.02
C LEU A 192 -8.61 -0.11 22.54
N PRO A 193 -8.34 1.09 21.98
CA PRO A 193 -9.38 2.02 21.51
C PRO A 193 -9.95 1.58 20.15
N LEU A 194 -10.83 0.58 20.16
CA LEU A 194 -11.48 0.09 18.94
C LEU A 194 -12.54 1.06 18.43
N ARG A 195 -12.65 1.12 17.11
CA ARG A 195 -13.67 1.85 16.34
C ARG A 195 -14.16 1.00 15.17
N ARG A 196 -15.25 1.41 14.51
CA ARG A 196 -15.77 0.71 13.35
C ARG A 196 -15.52 1.48 12.07
N PHE A 197 -15.03 0.76 11.05
CA PHE A 197 -14.96 1.24 9.67
C PHE A 197 -15.79 0.35 8.76
N LYS A 198 -16.11 0.87 7.58
CA LYS A 198 -16.76 0.09 6.53
C LYS A 198 -15.95 0.12 5.24
N THR A 199 -16.04 -0.94 4.48
CA THR A 199 -15.64 -1.00 3.08
C THR A 199 -16.70 -1.74 2.27
N GLY A 200 -16.43 -2.03 1.00
CA GLY A 200 -17.35 -2.78 0.16
C GLY A 200 -16.64 -3.36 -1.06
N THR A 201 -17.34 -4.23 -1.75
CA THR A 201 -16.86 -4.84 -2.99
C THR A 201 -17.96 -4.83 -4.05
N PRO A 202 -17.61 -4.69 -5.35
CA PRO A 202 -18.53 -4.88 -6.47
C PRO A 202 -18.99 -6.33 -6.62
N ALA A 203 -20.03 -6.52 -7.42
CA ALA A 203 -20.46 -7.85 -7.83
C ALA A 203 -19.43 -8.56 -8.71
N ARG A 204 -19.54 -9.89 -8.75
CA ARG A 204 -18.91 -10.75 -9.75
C ARG A 204 -19.99 -11.28 -10.66
N VAL A 205 -19.74 -11.22 -11.96
CA VAL A 205 -20.66 -11.69 -12.98
C VAL A 205 -20.02 -12.81 -13.80
N LEU A 206 -20.88 -13.64 -14.41
CA LEU A 206 -20.45 -14.75 -15.24
C LEU A 206 -19.92 -14.22 -16.59
N LYS A 207 -18.72 -14.61 -16.98
CA LYS A 207 -18.05 -14.16 -18.21
C LYS A 207 -18.88 -14.42 -19.47
N SER A 208 -19.48 -15.60 -19.60
CA SER A 208 -20.29 -15.98 -20.76
C SER A 208 -21.61 -15.20 -20.89
N SER A 209 -21.99 -14.43 -19.86
CA SER A 209 -23.17 -13.57 -19.88
C SER A 209 -22.87 -12.11 -20.24
N ILE A 210 -21.64 -11.80 -20.64
CA ILE A 210 -21.18 -10.46 -21.03
C ILE A 210 -21.05 -10.39 -22.55
N ASP A 211 -21.59 -9.34 -23.15
CA ASP A 211 -21.34 -9.05 -24.56
C ASP A 211 -20.08 -8.19 -24.73
N PHE A 212 -18.94 -8.84 -24.94
CA PHE A 212 -17.63 -8.18 -25.11
C PHE A 212 -17.53 -7.39 -26.41
N SER A 213 -18.36 -7.66 -27.42
CA SER A 213 -18.33 -6.93 -28.69
C SER A 213 -18.73 -5.46 -28.53
N GLU A 214 -19.46 -5.13 -27.48
CA GLU A 214 -19.93 -3.81 -27.14
C GLU A 214 -18.98 -3.02 -26.22
N LEU A 215 -17.84 -3.62 -25.80
CA LEU A 215 -16.96 -3.07 -24.79
C LEU A 215 -15.64 -2.55 -25.40
N GLU A 216 -15.10 -1.50 -24.78
CA GLU A 216 -13.76 -1.00 -25.11
C GLU A 216 -12.71 -1.90 -24.47
N VAL A 217 -11.77 -2.42 -25.28
CA VAL A 217 -10.67 -3.27 -24.80
C VAL A 217 -9.59 -2.41 -24.15
N GLN A 218 -9.17 -2.80 -22.95
CA GLN A 218 -8.02 -2.23 -22.27
C GLN A 218 -6.87 -3.24 -22.23
N LYS A 219 -5.88 -3.02 -23.10
CA LYS A 219 -4.67 -3.85 -23.19
C LYS A 219 -3.67 -3.52 -22.08
N GLY A 220 -2.85 -4.50 -21.72
CA GLY A 220 -1.65 -4.31 -20.94
C GLY A 220 -0.53 -3.62 -21.71
N ASP A 221 0.57 -3.31 -21.02
CA ASP A 221 1.78 -2.79 -21.65
C ASP A 221 2.57 -3.90 -22.36
N GLU A 222 3.21 -3.58 -23.46
CA GLU A 222 4.10 -4.47 -24.22
C GLU A 222 5.51 -3.84 -24.33
N PRO A 223 6.54 -4.46 -23.76
CA PRO A 223 6.50 -5.64 -22.86
C PRO A 223 5.93 -5.30 -21.47
N PRO A 224 5.32 -6.27 -20.77
CA PRO A 224 4.83 -6.07 -19.42
C PRO A 224 5.99 -5.85 -18.43
N GLN A 225 5.80 -4.96 -17.46
CA GLN A 225 6.82 -4.67 -16.45
C GLN A 225 6.55 -5.45 -15.16
N PRO A 226 7.59 -6.04 -14.52
CA PRO A 226 7.47 -6.72 -13.23
C PRO A 226 7.46 -5.74 -12.06
N PHE A 227 6.92 -6.18 -10.90
CA PHE A 227 7.08 -5.49 -9.63
C PHE A 227 8.42 -5.79 -8.97
N SER A 228 8.83 -7.05 -8.95
CA SER A 228 10.01 -7.47 -8.22
C SER A 228 11.29 -7.19 -9.00
N TYR A 229 12.31 -6.71 -8.29
CA TYR A 229 13.67 -6.56 -8.82
C TYR A 229 14.38 -7.92 -9.03
N GLU A 230 13.76 -9.03 -8.59
CA GLU A 230 14.24 -10.40 -8.82
C GLU A 230 13.57 -11.07 -10.05
N THR A 231 12.56 -10.43 -10.64
CA THR A 231 11.87 -10.96 -11.82
C THR A 231 12.50 -10.41 -13.10
N GLU A 232 13.19 -11.24 -13.84
CA GLU A 232 13.90 -10.83 -15.07
C GLU A 232 12.93 -10.70 -16.26
N ASN A 233 11.96 -11.61 -16.36
CA ASN A 233 10.99 -11.62 -17.45
C ASN A 233 9.62 -12.09 -16.95
N LEU A 234 8.55 -11.35 -17.26
CA LEU A 234 7.16 -11.72 -16.99
C LEU A 234 6.53 -12.60 -18.07
N GLY A 235 7.13 -12.66 -19.28
CA GLY A 235 6.46 -13.19 -20.47
C GLY A 235 5.46 -12.19 -21.06
N GLU A 236 4.30 -12.67 -21.51
CA GLU A 236 3.28 -11.89 -22.20
C GLU A 236 2.03 -11.68 -21.32
N ASN A 237 1.27 -10.61 -21.60
CA ASN A 237 -0.05 -10.42 -21.00
C ASN A 237 -0.98 -11.57 -21.44
N LYS A 238 -1.71 -12.15 -20.48
CA LYS A 238 -2.52 -13.37 -20.68
C LYS A 238 -4.00 -13.07 -20.92
N VAL A 239 -4.44 -11.88 -20.53
CA VAL A 239 -5.84 -11.43 -20.59
C VAL A 239 -5.94 -9.97 -20.99
N GLU A 240 -7.11 -9.58 -21.47
CA GLU A 240 -7.51 -8.21 -21.65
C GLU A 240 -8.57 -7.84 -20.60
N CYS A 241 -8.53 -6.60 -20.12
CA CYS A 241 -9.60 -6.00 -19.34
C CYS A 241 -10.50 -5.20 -20.29
N HIS A 242 -11.71 -4.88 -19.85
CA HIS A 242 -12.66 -4.12 -20.66
C HIS A 242 -13.21 -2.93 -19.89
N ILE A 243 -13.66 -1.93 -20.62
CA ILE A 243 -14.22 -0.70 -20.08
C ILE A 243 -15.66 -0.58 -20.55
N SER A 244 -16.55 -0.18 -19.65
CA SER A 244 -17.89 0.27 -19.94
C SER A 244 -18.24 1.52 -19.12
N TRP A 245 -19.43 2.04 -19.35
CA TRP A 245 -19.90 3.26 -18.74
C TRP A 245 -21.34 3.12 -18.26
N THR A 246 -21.63 3.69 -17.10
CA THR A 246 -23.01 3.85 -16.64
C THR A 246 -23.72 4.96 -17.42
N ASN A 247 -25.02 5.04 -17.31
CA ASN A 247 -25.86 6.02 -18.00
C ASN A 247 -26.91 6.62 -17.05
N ASP A 248 -27.80 7.47 -17.57
CA ASP A 248 -28.84 8.13 -16.78
C ASP A 248 -29.86 7.16 -16.20
N GLU A 249 -30.19 6.06 -16.91
CA GLU A 249 -31.08 5.02 -16.42
C GLU A 249 -30.46 4.29 -15.21
N THR A 250 -29.14 3.94 -15.30
CA THR A 250 -28.38 3.41 -14.15
C THR A 250 -28.50 4.32 -12.94
N LYS A 251 -28.33 5.63 -13.14
CA LYS A 251 -28.42 6.63 -12.09
C LYS A 251 -29.82 6.72 -11.50
N GLN A 252 -30.86 6.72 -12.35
CA GLN A 252 -32.26 6.80 -11.92
C GLN A 252 -32.65 5.62 -11.04
N ILE A 253 -32.32 4.38 -11.45
CA ILE A 253 -32.61 3.17 -10.64
C ILE A 253 -31.98 3.27 -9.26
N ILE A 254 -30.75 3.77 -9.15
CA ILE A 254 -30.08 3.94 -7.87
C ILE A 254 -30.76 5.00 -7.01
N LEU A 255 -31.13 6.15 -7.58
CA LEU A 255 -31.79 7.23 -6.85
C LEU A 255 -33.17 6.81 -6.33
N GLU A 256 -33.94 6.06 -7.11
CA GLU A 256 -35.25 5.51 -6.69
C GLU A 256 -35.12 4.52 -5.53
N ASN A 257 -33.98 3.85 -5.41
CA ASN A 257 -33.73 2.84 -4.37
C ASN A 257 -32.75 3.30 -3.27
N ILE A 258 -32.37 4.58 -3.24
CA ILE A 258 -31.33 5.09 -2.34
C ILE A 258 -31.64 4.82 -0.86
N ASN A 259 -32.91 4.90 -0.46
CA ASN A 259 -33.36 4.66 0.91
C ASN A 259 -33.27 3.18 1.32
N ARG A 260 -33.07 2.28 0.37
CA ARG A 260 -32.85 0.84 0.61
C ARG A 260 -31.35 0.52 0.80
N SER A 261 -30.46 1.48 0.56
CA SER A 261 -29.06 1.32 0.89
C SER A 261 -28.86 1.38 2.41
N PRO A 262 -28.21 0.38 3.03
CA PRO A 262 -27.93 0.37 4.47
C PRO A 262 -27.19 1.61 4.96
N LEU A 263 -26.36 2.22 4.09
CA LEU A 263 -25.64 3.46 4.39
C LEU A 263 -26.60 4.64 4.56
N TYR A 264 -27.55 4.80 3.63
CA TYR A 264 -28.53 5.90 3.65
C TYR A 264 -29.71 5.64 4.59
N ALA A 265 -29.97 4.37 4.90
CA ALA A 265 -30.95 3.98 5.91
C ALA A 265 -30.42 4.06 7.36
N GLY A 266 -29.16 4.50 7.56
CA GLY A 266 -28.56 4.63 8.90
C GLY A 266 -28.28 3.30 9.62
N LYS A 267 -28.21 2.17 8.88
CA LYS A 267 -27.93 0.85 9.45
C LYS A 267 -26.42 0.58 9.60
N ILE A 268 -25.61 1.27 8.81
CA ILE A 268 -24.13 1.21 8.85
C ILE A 268 -23.62 2.34 9.74
N GLU A 269 -22.92 1.99 10.81
CA GLU A 269 -22.30 2.93 11.75
C GLU A 269 -20.87 3.31 11.30
N GLY A 270 -20.19 2.39 10.61
CA GLY A 270 -18.80 2.53 10.19
C GLY A 270 -18.59 3.59 9.10
N VAL A 271 -17.54 4.41 9.27
CA VAL A 271 -17.15 5.38 8.25
C VAL A 271 -16.51 4.66 7.06
N GLY A 272 -16.94 5.01 5.84
CA GLY A 272 -16.42 4.45 4.60
C GLY A 272 -15.23 5.21 4.01
N PRO A 273 -14.43 4.58 3.12
CA PRO A 273 -13.26 5.22 2.51
C PRO A 273 -13.67 6.30 1.49
N ARG A 274 -13.08 7.48 1.60
CA ARG A 274 -13.32 8.62 0.71
C ARG A 274 -12.99 8.32 -0.77
N TYR A 275 -11.93 7.57 -1.02
CA TYR A 275 -11.41 7.32 -2.37
C TYR A 275 -11.89 5.98 -2.98
N CYS A 276 -12.73 5.24 -2.29
CA CYS A 276 -13.45 4.10 -2.81
C CYS A 276 -14.89 4.13 -2.29
N PRO A 277 -15.65 5.17 -2.62
CA PRO A 277 -17.04 5.26 -2.21
C PRO A 277 -17.83 4.15 -2.88
N SER A 278 -18.94 3.76 -2.29
CA SER A 278 -19.93 2.92 -2.96
C SER A 278 -20.48 3.65 -4.20
N PHE A 279 -21.10 2.90 -5.11
CA PHE A 279 -21.59 3.51 -6.35
C PHE A 279 -22.76 4.47 -6.07
N GLU A 280 -23.64 4.14 -5.12
CA GLU A 280 -24.67 5.05 -4.63
C GLU A 280 -24.07 6.34 -4.04
N ASP A 281 -22.94 6.27 -3.33
CA ASP A 281 -22.20 7.45 -2.85
C ASP A 281 -21.66 8.31 -3.99
N LYS A 282 -21.15 7.67 -5.07
CA LYS A 282 -20.68 8.41 -6.25
C LYS A 282 -21.81 9.20 -6.91
N ILE A 283 -22.97 8.57 -7.07
CA ILE A 283 -24.16 9.20 -7.65
C ILE A 283 -24.61 10.40 -6.81
N MET A 284 -24.62 10.25 -5.48
CA MET A 284 -25.05 11.32 -4.58
C MET A 284 -24.05 12.49 -4.51
N ARG A 285 -22.75 12.21 -4.55
CA ARG A 285 -21.69 13.23 -4.47
C ARG A 285 -21.41 13.94 -5.80
N PHE A 286 -21.60 13.25 -6.91
CA PHE A 286 -21.29 13.74 -8.26
C PHE A 286 -22.54 13.76 -9.15
N LYS A 287 -23.58 14.43 -8.67
CA LYS A 287 -24.90 14.50 -9.33
C LYS A 287 -24.86 15.02 -10.77
N ASP A 288 -23.90 15.92 -11.05
CA ASP A 288 -23.78 16.56 -12.37
C ASP A 288 -23.00 15.72 -13.39
N LYS A 289 -22.43 14.57 -12.97
CA LYS A 289 -21.75 13.68 -13.90
C LYS A 289 -22.76 12.80 -14.63
N PRO A 290 -22.78 12.81 -15.98
CA PRO A 290 -23.74 12.02 -16.76
C PRO A 290 -23.44 10.53 -16.74
N ARG A 291 -22.18 10.14 -16.53
CA ARG A 291 -21.75 8.73 -16.52
C ARG A 291 -20.52 8.51 -15.66
N HIS A 292 -20.32 7.28 -15.20
CA HIS A 292 -19.15 6.81 -14.48
C HIS A 292 -18.53 5.62 -15.22
N GLN A 293 -17.20 5.61 -15.29
CA GLN A 293 -16.45 4.50 -15.85
C GLN A 293 -16.44 3.31 -14.91
N LEU A 294 -16.55 2.12 -15.48
CA LEU A 294 -16.28 0.85 -14.80
C LEU A 294 -15.31 0.01 -15.61
N PHE A 295 -14.63 -0.90 -14.93
CA PHE A 295 -13.75 -1.87 -15.56
C PHE A 295 -14.29 -3.27 -15.30
N ILE A 296 -14.21 -4.11 -16.32
CA ILE A 296 -14.62 -5.51 -16.29
C ILE A 296 -13.33 -6.32 -16.34
N GLU A 297 -13.00 -6.98 -15.22
CA GLU A 297 -11.69 -7.56 -14.98
C GLU A 297 -11.79 -9.04 -14.64
N PRO A 298 -11.01 -9.93 -15.27
CA PRO A 298 -11.01 -11.35 -14.94
C PRO A 298 -10.43 -11.61 -13.55
N CYS A 299 -11.05 -12.54 -12.80
CA CYS A 299 -10.59 -12.94 -11.46
C CYS A 299 -9.50 -14.02 -11.46
N GLY A 300 -9.24 -14.65 -12.60
CA GLY A 300 -8.26 -15.72 -12.80
C GLY A 300 -8.36 -16.32 -14.20
N LEU A 301 -7.49 -17.29 -14.50
CA LEU A 301 -7.53 -18.04 -15.79
C LEU A 301 -8.53 -19.19 -15.73
N ASP A 302 -8.63 -19.87 -14.59
CA ASP A 302 -9.44 -21.07 -14.40
C ASP A 302 -10.78 -20.73 -13.71
N THR A 303 -11.37 -19.57 -14.04
CA THR A 303 -12.66 -19.13 -13.51
C THR A 303 -13.39 -18.24 -14.51
N GLU A 304 -14.71 -18.35 -14.52
CA GLU A 304 -15.59 -17.48 -15.30
C GLU A 304 -16.04 -16.22 -14.52
N GLU A 305 -15.50 -15.99 -13.31
CA GLU A 305 -15.80 -14.80 -12.52
C GLU A 305 -15.16 -13.55 -13.13
N MET A 306 -16.00 -12.55 -13.46
CA MET A 306 -15.57 -11.21 -13.88
C MET A 306 -15.92 -10.17 -12.81
N TYR A 307 -14.94 -9.36 -12.42
CA TYR A 307 -15.07 -8.32 -11.40
C TYR A 307 -15.47 -6.98 -12.01
N LEU A 308 -16.48 -6.32 -11.46
CA LEU A 308 -17.00 -5.04 -11.97
C LEU A 308 -16.40 -3.86 -11.17
N GLN A 309 -15.13 -3.53 -11.43
CA GLN A 309 -14.44 -2.48 -10.70
C GLN A 309 -15.12 -1.11 -10.87
N GLY A 310 -15.36 -0.45 -9.76
CA GLY A 310 -15.99 0.87 -9.72
C GLY A 310 -17.46 0.83 -9.34
N MET A 311 -18.07 -0.37 -9.27
CA MET A 311 -19.48 -0.60 -9.02
C MET A 311 -19.79 -1.21 -7.65
N SER A 312 -18.92 -0.93 -6.64
CA SER A 312 -19.20 -1.36 -5.25
C SER A 312 -20.53 -0.79 -4.78
N SER A 313 -21.41 -1.63 -4.26
CA SER A 313 -22.74 -1.23 -3.81
C SER A 313 -23.19 -2.04 -2.60
N SER A 314 -24.08 -1.48 -1.82
CA SER A 314 -24.79 -2.19 -0.75
C SER A 314 -26.31 -2.26 -0.97
N LEU A 315 -26.78 -1.86 -2.15
CA LEU A 315 -28.19 -1.99 -2.54
C LEU A 315 -28.62 -3.46 -2.60
N PRO A 316 -29.93 -3.76 -2.51
CA PRO A 316 -30.45 -5.11 -2.65
C PRO A 316 -30.04 -5.77 -3.97
N GLU A 317 -29.88 -7.10 -3.98
CA GLU A 317 -29.39 -7.85 -5.15
C GLU A 317 -30.26 -7.64 -6.40
N GLU A 318 -31.58 -7.59 -6.24
CA GLU A 318 -32.49 -7.34 -7.38
C GLU A 318 -32.36 -5.92 -7.94
N VAL A 319 -31.95 -4.95 -7.12
CA VAL A 319 -31.64 -3.59 -7.60
C VAL A 319 -30.29 -3.57 -8.29
N GLN A 320 -29.30 -4.32 -7.78
CA GLN A 320 -28.01 -4.47 -8.43
C GLN A 320 -28.17 -5.04 -9.84
N LEU A 321 -28.96 -6.11 -10.00
CA LEU A 321 -29.24 -6.71 -11.29
C LEU A 321 -29.88 -5.71 -12.25
N LYS A 322 -30.89 -4.95 -11.79
CA LYS A 322 -31.56 -3.92 -12.60
C LYS A 322 -30.59 -2.87 -13.12
N PHE A 323 -29.74 -2.29 -12.28
CA PHE A 323 -28.84 -1.24 -12.75
C PHE A 323 -27.67 -1.80 -13.57
N TYR A 324 -27.21 -3.06 -13.35
CA TYR A 324 -26.23 -3.66 -14.25
C TYR A 324 -26.79 -3.88 -15.65
N HIS A 325 -28.04 -4.29 -15.79
CA HIS A 325 -28.71 -4.50 -17.08
C HIS A 325 -28.92 -3.22 -17.89
N THR A 326 -28.73 -2.03 -17.33
CA THR A 326 -28.71 -0.76 -18.07
C THR A 326 -27.36 -0.44 -18.68
N ILE A 327 -26.31 -1.20 -18.34
CA ILE A 327 -24.93 -0.90 -18.75
C ILE A 327 -24.59 -1.69 -20.01
N LYS A 328 -24.03 -1.00 -21.01
CA LYS A 328 -23.64 -1.57 -22.29
C LYS A 328 -22.68 -2.75 -22.10
N GLY A 329 -23.03 -3.89 -22.71
CA GLY A 329 -22.33 -5.16 -22.60
C GLY A 329 -22.70 -6.00 -21.36
N LEU A 330 -23.53 -5.47 -20.45
CA LEU A 330 -24.00 -6.16 -19.24
C LEU A 330 -25.52 -6.37 -19.23
N GLU A 331 -26.22 -6.13 -20.34
CA GLU A 331 -27.69 -6.17 -20.43
C GLU A 331 -28.28 -7.54 -20.03
N HIS A 332 -27.49 -8.60 -20.17
CA HIS A 332 -27.86 -9.97 -19.87
C HIS A 332 -26.95 -10.62 -18.83
N CYS A 333 -26.17 -9.82 -18.08
CA CYS A 333 -25.20 -10.36 -17.14
C CYS A 333 -25.87 -11.13 -15.99
N LEU A 334 -25.25 -12.24 -15.59
CA LEU A 334 -25.66 -13.06 -14.47
C LEU A 334 -24.73 -12.79 -13.26
N ILE A 335 -25.31 -12.37 -12.16
CA ILE A 335 -24.56 -12.16 -10.90
C ILE A 335 -24.19 -13.53 -10.32
N MET A 336 -22.89 -13.80 -10.18
CA MET A 336 -22.37 -14.95 -9.45
C MET A 336 -22.22 -14.67 -7.95
N ARG A 337 -21.84 -13.43 -7.61
CA ARG A 337 -21.73 -12.93 -6.23
C ARG A 337 -22.22 -11.49 -6.19
N PRO A 338 -23.21 -11.14 -5.36
CA PRO A 338 -23.68 -9.76 -5.25
C PRO A 338 -22.59 -8.84 -4.66
N ALA A 339 -22.67 -7.56 -4.97
CA ALA A 339 -21.94 -6.53 -4.27
C ALA A 339 -22.44 -6.42 -2.82
N TYR A 340 -21.56 -6.03 -1.89
CA TYR A 340 -21.92 -5.84 -0.49
C TYR A 340 -21.08 -4.76 0.18
N ALA A 341 -21.58 -4.19 1.26
CA ALA A 341 -20.78 -3.47 2.22
C ALA A 341 -20.42 -4.39 3.40
N ILE A 342 -19.25 -4.16 3.99
CA ILE A 342 -18.81 -4.84 5.20
C ILE A 342 -18.33 -3.83 6.23
N GLU A 343 -18.83 -3.93 7.46
CA GLU A 343 -18.28 -3.26 8.63
C GLU A 343 -17.33 -4.18 9.39
N TYR A 344 -16.31 -3.59 10.02
CA TYR A 344 -15.30 -4.31 10.80
C TYR A 344 -14.71 -3.42 11.89
N ASP A 345 -14.16 -4.05 12.94
CA ASP A 345 -13.46 -3.34 14.00
C ASP A 345 -12.02 -3.02 13.59
N CYS A 346 -11.56 -1.83 13.93
CA CYS A 346 -10.18 -1.38 13.79
C CYS A 346 -9.77 -0.54 15.00
N VAL A 347 -8.47 -0.30 15.15
CA VAL A 347 -7.95 0.52 16.26
C VAL A 347 -7.71 1.96 15.81
N ASP A 348 -7.69 2.91 16.76
CA ASP A 348 -7.17 4.26 16.50
C ASP A 348 -5.64 4.21 16.37
N PRO A 349 -5.06 4.47 15.18
CA PRO A 349 -3.62 4.35 14.97
C PRO A 349 -2.79 5.38 15.78
N LEU A 350 -3.40 6.42 16.34
CA LEU A 350 -2.73 7.34 17.27
C LEU A 350 -2.25 6.67 18.55
N ALA A 351 -2.76 5.47 18.88
CA ALA A 351 -2.30 4.67 20.00
C ALA A 351 -0.96 3.94 19.74
N MET A 352 -0.36 4.09 18.55
CA MET A 352 0.85 3.39 18.16
C MET A 352 2.06 4.31 17.99
N ASN A 353 3.24 3.72 18.16
CA ASN A 353 4.53 4.31 17.82
C ASN A 353 4.85 4.14 16.31
N PRO A 354 5.86 4.82 15.75
CA PRO A 354 6.32 4.61 14.38
C PRO A 354 6.80 3.19 14.04
N THR A 355 7.04 2.37 15.05
CA THR A 355 7.33 0.92 14.92
C THR A 355 6.08 0.08 14.71
N LEU A 356 4.88 0.68 14.78
CA LEU A 356 3.57 0.05 14.86
C LEU A 356 3.33 -0.78 16.14
N GLU A 357 4.16 -0.61 17.16
CA GLU A 357 3.93 -1.08 18.52
C GLU A 357 2.96 -0.15 19.25
N PHE A 358 2.04 -0.69 20.04
CA PHE A 358 1.14 0.11 20.87
C PHE A 358 1.91 0.79 22.01
N LYS A 359 1.61 2.08 22.26
CA LYS A 359 2.31 2.90 23.27
C LYS A 359 2.18 2.33 24.69
N ASP A 360 1.01 1.79 25.02
CA ASP A 360 0.68 1.30 26.36
C ASP A 360 0.84 -0.22 26.52
N PHE A 361 1.17 -0.92 25.43
CA PHE A 361 1.24 -2.39 25.39
C PHE A 361 2.54 -2.87 24.76
N GLU A 362 3.57 -2.96 25.58
CA GLU A 362 4.89 -3.44 25.15
C GLU A 362 4.80 -4.84 24.52
N GLY A 363 5.39 -5.02 23.33
CA GLY A 363 5.37 -6.28 22.58
C GLY A 363 4.09 -6.54 21.78
N LEU A 364 3.10 -5.64 21.83
CA LEU A 364 1.88 -5.73 21.03
C LEU A 364 1.95 -4.76 19.84
N PHE A 365 1.74 -5.28 18.64
CA PHE A 365 1.80 -4.54 17.37
C PHE A 365 0.47 -4.64 16.63
N GLY A 366 0.18 -3.66 15.79
CA GLY A 366 -0.94 -3.71 14.86
C GLY A 366 -0.48 -3.54 13.42
N ALA A 367 -1.20 -4.15 12.45
CA ALA A 367 -0.88 -3.99 11.04
C ALA A 367 -2.11 -4.07 10.12
N GLY A 368 -2.06 -3.33 9.01
CA GLY A 368 -3.04 -3.37 7.93
C GLY A 368 -4.35 -2.66 8.27
N GLN A 369 -5.48 -3.25 7.86
CA GLN A 369 -6.80 -2.65 8.08
C GLN A 369 -7.17 -2.53 9.55
N PHE A 370 -6.60 -3.34 10.41
CA PHE A 370 -6.74 -3.21 11.84
C PHE A 370 -6.27 -1.84 12.35
N ASN A 371 -5.24 -1.25 11.73
CA ASN A 371 -4.74 0.10 12.03
C ASN A 371 -5.54 1.21 11.31
N GLY A 372 -6.71 0.93 10.77
CA GLY A 372 -7.54 1.92 10.10
C GLY A 372 -7.10 2.29 8.68
N SER A 373 -6.24 1.52 8.03
CA SER A 373 -5.94 1.67 6.59
C SER A 373 -6.89 0.83 5.72
N SER A 374 -6.88 1.06 4.40
CA SER A 374 -7.65 0.28 3.43
C SER A 374 -6.86 0.07 2.15
N GLY A 375 -6.52 -1.18 1.87
CA GLY A 375 -5.80 -1.62 0.67
C GLY A 375 -4.78 -2.71 0.99
N TYR A 376 -4.54 -3.59 0.01
CA TYR A 376 -3.64 -4.74 0.18
C TYR A 376 -2.20 -4.31 0.36
N GLU A 377 -1.77 -3.30 -0.37
CA GLU A 377 -0.41 -2.77 -0.39
C GLU A 377 -0.09 -2.00 0.90
N GLU A 378 -1.04 -1.21 1.39
CA GLU A 378 -0.94 -0.54 2.70
C GLU A 378 -0.86 -1.56 3.83
N ALA A 379 -1.63 -2.65 3.71
CA ALA A 379 -1.61 -3.73 4.70
C ALA A 379 -0.26 -4.47 4.70
N ALA A 380 0.24 -4.84 3.52
CA ALA A 380 1.53 -5.51 3.37
C ALA A 380 2.70 -4.65 3.89
N ALA A 381 2.71 -3.35 3.57
CA ALA A 381 3.72 -2.41 4.04
C ALA A 381 3.74 -2.33 5.57
N GLN A 382 2.58 -2.18 6.21
CA GLN A 382 2.48 -2.15 7.67
C GLN A 382 2.86 -3.50 8.30
N GLY A 383 2.46 -4.61 7.67
CA GLY A 383 2.87 -5.94 8.09
C GLY A 383 4.37 -6.11 8.11
N LEU A 384 5.04 -5.70 7.05
CA LEU A 384 6.50 -5.73 6.96
C LEU A 384 7.15 -4.90 8.07
N VAL A 385 6.68 -3.66 8.31
CA VAL A 385 7.18 -2.80 9.40
C VAL A 385 6.98 -3.43 10.77
N ALA A 386 5.77 -3.93 11.07
CA ALA A 386 5.46 -4.56 12.34
C ALA A 386 6.28 -5.85 12.55
N GLY A 387 6.43 -6.69 11.52
CA GLY A 387 7.21 -7.92 11.57
C GLY A 387 8.70 -7.67 11.82
N ILE A 388 9.28 -6.68 11.12
CA ILE A 388 10.67 -6.25 11.36
C ILE A 388 10.83 -5.80 12.81
N ASN A 389 9.97 -4.91 13.30
CA ASN A 389 10.13 -4.32 14.63
C ASN A 389 9.81 -5.29 15.78
N ALA A 390 8.86 -6.20 15.60
CA ALA A 390 8.62 -7.29 16.53
C ALA A 390 9.86 -8.21 16.65
N ALA A 391 10.48 -8.54 15.52
CA ALA A 391 11.72 -9.33 15.51
C ALA A 391 12.90 -8.55 16.14
N MET A 392 13.08 -7.27 15.81
CA MET A 392 14.14 -6.44 16.42
C MET A 392 14.01 -6.40 17.93
N LYS A 393 12.78 -6.24 18.44
CA LYS A 393 12.50 -6.26 19.88
C LYS A 393 12.88 -7.60 20.53
N VAL A 394 12.48 -8.73 19.94
CA VAL A 394 12.80 -10.07 20.43
C VAL A 394 14.32 -10.32 20.42
N LEU A 395 15.02 -9.83 19.40
CA LEU A 395 16.47 -9.99 19.23
C LEU A 395 17.31 -8.99 20.04
N GLY A 396 16.67 -8.06 20.76
CA GLY A 396 17.36 -7.00 21.50
C GLY A 396 18.14 -6.03 20.61
N ARG A 397 17.66 -5.82 19.36
CA ARG A 397 18.25 -4.89 18.38
C ARG A 397 17.47 -3.58 18.36
N GLU A 398 18.13 -2.52 17.85
CA GLU A 398 17.50 -1.23 17.68
C GLU A 398 16.29 -1.30 16.72
N PRO A 399 15.20 -0.59 17.01
CA PRO A 399 14.02 -0.55 16.16
C PRO A 399 14.33 0.10 14.80
N VAL A 400 13.61 -0.33 13.77
CA VAL A 400 13.70 0.24 12.42
C VAL A 400 12.53 1.19 12.20
N ILE A 401 12.85 2.48 12.09
CA ILE A 401 11.88 3.53 11.78
C ILE A 401 12.08 3.96 10.33
N PHE A 402 11.01 3.93 9.56
CA PHE A 402 11.01 4.37 8.16
C PHE A 402 10.69 5.87 8.09
N ASP A 403 11.65 6.63 7.55
CA ASP A 403 11.48 8.07 7.35
C ASP A 403 10.54 8.35 6.15
N ARG A 404 9.63 9.32 6.33
CA ARG A 404 8.73 9.77 5.26
C ARG A 404 9.44 10.47 4.11
N SER A 405 10.66 10.92 4.28
CA SER A 405 11.50 11.48 3.22
C SER A 405 12.27 10.41 2.44
N GLU A 406 12.28 9.16 2.93
CA GLU A 406 12.99 8.03 2.33
C GLU A 406 12.05 7.00 1.71
N SER A 407 10.77 6.96 2.14
CA SER A 407 9.83 5.97 1.63
C SER A 407 8.35 6.39 1.72
N TYR A 408 7.52 5.82 0.84
CA TYR A 408 6.06 5.84 0.98
C TYR A 408 5.60 5.00 2.18
N ILE A 409 6.34 3.94 2.54
CA ILE A 409 6.11 3.18 3.78
C ILE A 409 6.25 4.12 4.98
N GLY A 410 7.31 4.93 5.04
CA GLY A 410 7.48 5.94 6.09
C GLY A 410 6.38 6.98 6.08
N THR A 411 5.97 7.48 4.91
CA THR A 411 4.83 8.40 4.77
C THR A 411 3.53 7.78 5.31
N LEU A 412 3.25 6.51 4.98
CA LEU A 412 2.07 5.77 5.44
C LEU A 412 2.06 5.65 6.97
N VAL A 413 3.14 5.18 7.55
CA VAL A 413 3.26 4.97 8.99
C VAL A 413 3.18 6.29 9.74
N ASP A 414 3.95 7.30 9.32
CA ASP A 414 3.93 8.61 9.95
C ASP A 414 2.54 9.27 9.91
N ASP A 415 1.84 9.21 8.77
CA ASP A 415 0.46 9.71 8.67
C ASP A 415 -0.49 9.01 9.64
N LEU A 416 -0.40 7.68 9.78
CA LEU A 416 -1.25 6.92 10.69
C LEU A 416 -1.00 7.30 12.15
N VAL A 417 0.25 7.32 12.61
CA VAL A 417 0.58 7.51 14.02
C VAL A 417 0.59 8.99 14.47
N THR A 418 0.60 9.95 13.53
CA THR A 418 0.61 11.39 13.86
C THR A 418 -0.69 12.10 13.51
N LYS A 419 -1.34 11.75 12.39
CA LYS A 419 -2.61 12.34 11.94
C LYS A 419 -3.82 11.50 12.31
N GLY A 420 -3.61 10.20 12.53
CA GLY A 420 -4.69 9.25 12.75
C GLY A 420 -5.49 8.95 11.48
N ALA A 421 -6.58 8.22 11.62
CA ALA A 421 -7.47 7.86 10.55
C ALA A 421 -8.93 8.10 10.95
N ASN A 422 -9.52 9.20 10.52
CA ASN A 422 -10.96 9.49 10.73
C ASN A 422 -11.85 8.74 9.72
N GLU A 423 -11.27 8.29 8.63
CA GLU A 423 -11.84 7.45 7.58
C GLU A 423 -10.77 6.42 7.17
N PRO A 424 -11.12 5.28 6.55
CA PRO A 424 -10.13 4.31 6.10
C PRO A 424 -9.03 4.96 5.27
N TYR A 425 -7.80 4.96 5.80
CA TYR A 425 -6.65 5.60 5.18
C TYR A 425 -6.29 4.89 3.88
N ARG A 426 -6.02 5.67 2.84
CA ARG A 426 -5.43 5.20 1.57
C ARG A 426 -4.20 6.01 1.21
N MET A 427 -3.17 5.30 0.75
CA MET A 427 -1.99 5.94 0.19
C MET A 427 -2.32 6.57 -1.17
N MET A 428 -1.93 7.82 -1.31
CA MET A 428 -2.04 8.60 -2.55
C MET A 428 -0.72 9.33 -2.78
N THR A 429 -0.35 9.55 -4.04
CA THR A 429 0.88 10.30 -4.36
C THR A 429 0.89 11.72 -3.78
N SER A 430 -0.29 12.31 -3.56
CA SER A 430 -0.43 13.64 -2.94
C SER A 430 -0.08 13.69 -1.44
N ARG A 431 0.05 12.54 -0.78
CA ARG A 431 0.41 12.48 0.64
C ARG A 431 1.90 12.63 0.89
N SER A 432 2.72 12.35 -0.12
CA SER A 432 4.16 12.58 -0.05
C SER A 432 4.51 13.98 -0.57
N GLU A 433 5.36 14.68 0.16
CA GLU A 433 5.94 15.97 -0.19
C GLU A 433 7.09 15.82 -1.21
N TYR A 434 7.70 14.61 -1.28
CA TYR A 434 8.95 14.35 -1.99
C TYR A 434 8.79 13.38 -3.17
N ARG A 435 7.73 13.53 -3.97
CA ARG A 435 7.33 12.56 -5.02
C ARG A 435 8.38 12.27 -6.08
N LEU A 436 9.26 13.24 -6.43
CA LEU A 436 10.36 13.02 -7.38
C LEU A 436 11.54 12.29 -6.76
N VAL A 437 11.70 12.36 -5.45
CA VAL A 437 12.70 11.57 -4.72
C VAL A 437 12.19 10.15 -4.48
N LEU A 438 10.90 10.02 -4.14
CA LEU A 438 10.26 8.76 -3.77
C LEU A 438 9.53 8.10 -4.95
N ARG A 439 10.20 7.91 -6.08
CA ARG A 439 9.59 7.25 -7.25
C ARG A 439 9.55 5.72 -7.04
N GLN A 440 8.66 5.06 -7.80
CA GLN A 440 8.62 3.60 -7.76
C GLN A 440 9.82 2.95 -8.44
N ASP A 441 10.40 3.59 -9.49
CA ASP A 441 11.55 3.07 -10.24
C ASP A 441 12.82 2.98 -9.40
N ASN A 442 12.99 3.87 -8.40
CA ASN A 442 14.18 3.95 -7.56
C ASN A 442 13.99 3.43 -6.13
N ALA A 443 12.98 2.62 -5.86
CA ALA A 443 12.73 2.09 -4.52
C ALA A 443 13.89 1.21 -4.02
N ASP A 444 14.53 0.47 -4.91
CA ASP A 444 15.72 -0.34 -4.62
C ASP A 444 16.91 0.52 -4.14
N GLU A 445 17.17 1.67 -4.77
CA GLU A 445 18.25 2.57 -4.37
C GLU A 445 18.07 3.10 -2.94
N ARG A 446 16.82 3.32 -2.55
CA ARG A 446 16.49 3.88 -1.23
C ARG A 446 16.45 2.83 -0.13
N LEU A 447 16.00 1.61 -0.41
CA LEU A 447 15.61 0.65 0.62
C LEU A 447 16.37 -0.68 0.60
N THR A 448 16.94 -1.12 -0.53
CA THR A 448 17.70 -2.38 -0.58
C THR A 448 18.91 -2.39 0.36
N PRO A 449 19.69 -1.28 0.50
CA PRO A 449 20.76 -1.24 1.50
C PRO A 449 20.27 -1.40 2.95
N LEU A 450 19.10 -0.85 3.29
CA LEU A 450 18.47 -1.07 4.58
C LEU A 450 18.03 -2.53 4.75
N GLY A 451 17.36 -3.10 3.74
CA GLY A 451 16.92 -4.49 3.73
C GLY A 451 18.07 -5.48 3.94
N HIS A 452 19.21 -5.24 3.30
CA HIS A 452 20.45 -6.01 3.50
C HIS A 452 21.00 -5.87 4.91
N ARG A 453 21.16 -4.64 5.40
CA ARG A 453 21.69 -4.34 6.74
C ARG A 453 20.90 -5.02 7.86
N ILE A 454 19.58 -5.10 7.74
CA ILE A 454 18.74 -5.77 8.74
C ILE A 454 18.65 -7.29 8.58
N GLY A 455 19.09 -7.85 7.44
CA GLY A 455 19.13 -9.28 7.18
C GLY A 455 17.95 -9.85 6.37
N LEU A 456 17.13 -9.01 5.72
CA LEU A 456 16.03 -9.43 4.85
C LEU A 456 16.40 -9.58 3.39
N ILE A 457 17.49 -8.98 2.94
CA ILE A 457 18.06 -9.11 1.59
C ILE A 457 19.33 -9.95 1.69
N SER A 458 19.45 -10.98 0.86
CA SER A 458 20.63 -11.84 0.79
C SER A 458 21.83 -11.11 0.16
N ASP A 459 23.05 -11.58 0.47
CA ASP A 459 24.28 -11.06 -0.12
C ASP A 459 24.25 -11.12 -1.66
N GLU A 460 23.78 -12.24 -2.24
CA GLU A 460 23.65 -12.39 -3.69
C GLU A 460 22.74 -11.33 -4.32
N ARG A 461 21.57 -11.06 -3.70
CA ARG A 461 20.65 -10.02 -4.19
C ARG A 461 21.27 -8.63 -4.02
N TYR A 462 22.00 -8.41 -2.95
CA TYR A 462 22.66 -7.14 -2.70
C TYR A 462 23.81 -6.88 -3.68
N GLU A 463 24.58 -7.91 -4.04
CA GLU A 463 25.63 -7.84 -5.08
C GLU A 463 25.04 -7.48 -6.45
N LYS A 464 23.92 -8.10 -6.85
CA LYS A 464 23.21 -7.72 -8.08
C LYS A 464 22.77 -6.27 -8.05
N PHE A 465 22.28 -5.78 -6.91
CA PHE A 465 21.92 -4.38 -6.72
C PHE A 465 23.15 -3.47 -6.87
N LEU A 466 24.28 -3.76 -6.23
CA LEU A 466 25.51 -2.97 -6.34
C LEU A 466 26.01 -2.90 -7.78
N LYS A 467 26.01 -4.02 -8.51
CA LYS A 467 26.36 -4.05 -9.93
C LYS A 467 25.45 -3.15 -10.79
N LYS A 468 24.15 -3.15 -10.51
CA LYS A 468 23.21 -2.24 -11.17
C LYS A 468 23.56 -0.77 -10.92
N GLN A 469 23.92 -0.42 -9.66
CA GLN A 469 24.34 0.95 -9.32
C GLN A 469 25.63 1.37 -10.02
N GLU A 470 26.60 0.45 -10.15
CA GLU A 470 27.84 0.68 -10.89
C GLU A 470 27.56 0.95 -12.38
N LEU A 471 26.79 0.08 -13.04
CA LEU A 471 26.40 0.27 -14.46
C LEU A 471 25.67 1.60 -14.69
N LYS A 472 24.79 1.99 -13.77
CA LYS A 472 24.11 3.28 -13.81
C LYS A 472 25.09 4.47 -13.74
N LYS A 473 26.08 4.38 -12.85
CA LYS A 473 27.15 5.39 -12.69
C LYS A 473 28.04 5.47 -13.92
N GLU A 474 28.43 4.34 -14.48
CA GLU A 474 29.22 4.26 -15.70
C GLU A 474 28.49 4.88 -16.87
N GLU A 475 27.21 4.57 -17.06
CA GLU A 475 26.37 5.14 -18.12
C GLU A 475 26.25 6.66 -17.98
N LEU A 476 26.00 7.16 -16.77
CA LEU A 476 25.96 8.60 -16.52
C LEU A 476 27.30 9.29 -16.87
N ASN A 477 28.43 8.65 -16.54
CA ASN A 477 29.76 9.18 -16.88
C ASN A 477 30.01 9.14 -18.39
N ARG A 478 29.61 8.07 -19.08
CA ARG A 478 29.67 7.96 -20.53
C ARG A 478 28.90 9.08 -21.21
N LEU A 479 27.67 9.36 -20.79
CA LEU A 479 26.85 10.45 -21.33
C LEU A 479 27.47 11.84 -21.12
N LYS A 480 28.18 12.03 -20.00
CA LYS A 480 28.92 13.29 -19.71
C LYS A 480 30.17 13.47 -20.58
N SER A 481 30.82 12.38 -20.99
CA SER A 481 32.08 12.42 -21.74
C SER A 481 31.87 12.32 -23.25
N THR A 482 30.79 11.68 -23.73
CA THR A 482 30.54 11.48 -25.16
C THR A 482 30.05 12.77 -25.81
N VAL A 483 30.78 13.21 -26.83
CA VAL A 483 30.44 14.42 -27.62
C VAL A 483 29.89 14.00 -28.98
N ILE A 484 28.77 14.57 -29.37
CA ILE A 484 28.12 14.39 -30.67
C ILE A 484 28.50 15.57 -31.58
N SER A 485 29.02 15.26 -32.76
CA SER A 485 29.40 16.26 -33.77
C SER A 485 28.16 16.72 -34.55
N PRO A 486 28.16 18.00 -35.06
CA PRO A 486 27.07 18.55 -35.83
C PRO A 486 27.14 18.03 -37.28
N THR A 487 26.60 16.85 -37.54
CA THR A 487 26.44 16.30 -38.90
C THR A 487 25.01 16.53 -39.41
N ASP A 488 24.83 16.51 -40.74
CA ASP A 488 23.51 16.67 -41.34
C ASP A 488 22.55 15.58 -40.82
N GLU A 489 22.99 14.33 -40.75
CA GLU A 489 22.22 13.19 -40.20
C GLU A 489 21.73 13.45 -38.74
N VAL A 490 22.60 13.99 -37.91
CA VAL A 490 22.25 14.33 -36.50
C VAL A 490 21.24 15.47 -36.47
N ASN A 491 21.46 16.54 -37.26
CA ASN A 491 20.56 17.68 -37.29
C ASN A 491 19.19 17.34 -37.89
N GLU A 492 19.12 16.49 -38.92
CA GLU A 492 17.86 15.94 -39.41
C GLU A 492 17.05 15.23 -38.34
N ILE A 493 17.71 14.39 -37.53
CA ILE A 493 17.05 13.71 -36.39
C ILE A 493 16.56 14.72 -35.35
N LEU A 494 17.37 15.73 -34.99
CA LEU A 494 16.99 16.76 -34.04
C LEU A 494 15.78 17.58 -34.52
N VAL A 495 15.77 17.99 -35.78
CA VAL A 495 14.65 18.73 -36.40
C VAL A 495 13.39 17.87 -36.46
N SER A 496 13.52 16.59 -36.83
CA SER A 496 12.37 15.64 -36.84
C SER A 496 11.72 15.44 -35.46
N ARG A 497 12.45 15.78 -34.42
CA ARG A 497 11.97 15.75 -33.02
C ARG A 497 11.59 17.14 -32.48
N GLU A 498 11.39 18.11 -33.37
CA GLU A 498 10.99 19.49 -33.01
C GLU A 498 11.97 20.15 -32.00
N THR A 499 13.25 19.88 -32.14
CA THR A 499 14.29 20.50 -31.32
C THR A 499 15.35 21.19 -32.18
N SER A 500 16.09 22.13 -31.60
CA SER A 500 17.07 22.95 -32.34
C SER A 500 18.27 22.12 -32.82
N GLU A 501 18.76 22.42 -34.00
CA GLU A 501 20.02 21.93 -34.54
C GLU A 501 21.20 22.27 -33.63
N ILE A 502 22.30 21.52 -33.77
CA ILE A 502 23.57 21.82 -33.14
C ILE A 502 24.56 22.32 -34.21
N THR A 503 25.33 23.34 -33.87
CA THR A 503 26.36 23.96 -34.75
C THR A 503 27.79 23.65 -34.30
N SER A 504 27.94 23.06 -33.09
CA SER A 504 29.23 22.64 -32.51
C SER A 504 29.05 21.32 -31.75
N GLY A 505 30.13 20.68 -31.37
CA GLY A 505 30.07 19.44 -30.58
C GLY A 505 29.34 19.65 -29.26
N VAL A 506 28.31 18.80 -29.00
CA VAL A 506 27.48 18.84 -27.80
C VAL A 506 27.56 17.50 -27.07
N ARG A 507 27.63 17.51 -25.73
CA ARG A 507 27.65 16.28 -24.95
C ARG A 507 26.29 15.58 -25.00
N LEU A 508 26.29 14.24 -25.01
CA LEU A 508 25.06 13.45 -24.99
C LEU A 508 24.14 13.82 -23.81
N ILE A 509 24.71 14.06 -22.62
CA ILE A 509 23.93 14.47 -21.44
C ILE A 509 23.16 15.78 -21.69
N ASP A 510 23.74 16.73 -22.43
CA ASP A 510 23.09 18.02 -22.71
C ASP A 510 22.01 17.91 -23.77
N LEU A 511 22.15 16.98 -24.73
CA LEU A 511 21.06 16.60 -25.64
C LEU A 511 19.92 15.92 -24.87
N MET A 512 20.21 15.02 -23.95
CA MET A 512 19.22 14.30 -23.15
C MET A 512 18.43 15.22 -22.20
N LYS A 513 18.96 16.37 -21.81
CA LYS A 513 18.23 17.40 -21.04
C LYS A 513 17.07 18.02 -21.83
N ARG A 514 17.10 17.94 -23.18
CA ARG A 514 16.02 18.47 -24.02
C ARG A 514 14.77 17.59 -23.85
N PRO A 515 13.57 18.16 -23.61
CA PRO A 515 12.34 17.37 -23.34
C PRO A 515 12.02 16.35 -24.43
N GLN A 516 12.27 16.69 -25.70
CA GLN A 516 11.96 15.87 -26.87
C GLN A 516 12.90 14.67 -27.07
N LEU A 517 14.07 14.69 -26.41
CA LEU A 517 15.12 13.70 -26.61
C LEU A 517 15.23 12.78 -25.40
N GLY A 518 15.01 11.50 -25.60
CA GLY A 518 15.29 10.43 -24.65
C GLY A 518 16.18 9.37 -25.28
N TYR A 519 16.46 8.27 -24.58
CA TYR A 519 17.28 7.20 -25.11
C TYR A 519 16.82 6.66 -26.45
N ASP A 520 15.50 6.53 -26.68
CA ASP A 520 14.96 6.03 -27.95
C ASP A 520 15.15 7.02 -29.10
N ALA A 521 15.03 8.32 -28.82
CA ALA A 521 15.27 9.36 -29.81
C ALA A 521 16.76 9.46 -30.19
N LEU A 522 17.66 9.22 -29.24
CA LEU A 522 19.10 9.28 -29.43
C LEU A 522 19.73 7.97 -29.96
N LYS A 523 18.93 6.90 -30.11
CA LYS A 523 19.43 5.57 -30.52
C LYS A 523 20.25 5.58 -31.80
N ASN A 524 19.86 6.37 -32.79
CA ASN A 524 20.55 6.47 -34.07
C ASN A 524 21.72 7.47 -34.06
N ILE A 525 21.75 8.38 -33.08
CA ILE A 525 22.81 9.37 -32.88
C ILE A 525 23.94 8.78 -32.04
N ASP A 526 23.59 8.06 -30.97
CA ASP A 526 24.54 7.47 -30.03
C ASP A 526 25.01 6.07 -30.48
N LYS A 527 26.03 6.04 -31.31
CA LYS A 527 26.65 4.79 -31.80
C LYS A 527 27.46 4.04 -30.72
N THR A 528 27.63 4.65 -29.54
CA THR A 528 28.39 4.07 -28.40
C THR A 528 27.47 3.55 -27.31
N ARG A 529 26.17 3.53 -27.55
CA ARG A 529 25.17 3.07 -26.56
C ARG A 529 25.42 1.63 -26.16
N PRO A 530 25.59 1.34 -24.84
CA PRO A 530 25.74 -0.02 -24.34
C PRO A 530 24.41 -0.78 -24.35
N GLU A 531 24.47 -2.09 -24.26
CA GLU A 531 23.32 -2.93 -23.95
C GLU A 531 23.16 -3.01 -22.42
N LEU A 532 22.16 -2.34 -21.88
CA LEU A 532 21.83 -2.33 -20.45
C LEU A 532 20.34 -2.61 -20.26
N ASP A 533 20.00 -3.03 -19.04
CA ASP A 533 18.61 -3.20 -18.62
C ASP A 533 17.82 -1.89 -18.84
N PRO A 534 16.63 -1.94 -19.47
CA PRO A 534 15.78 -0.77 -19.70
C PRO A 534 15.51 0.08 -18.46
N ASN A 535 15.45 -0.53 -17.28
CA ASN A 535 15.28 0.19 -16.01
C ASN A 535 16.47 1.10 -15.68
N ILE A 536 17.71 0.73 -16.09
CA ILE A 536 18.90 1.57 -15.91
C ILE A 536 18.77 2.82 -16.79
N PHE A 537 18.39 2.64 -18.06
CA PHE A 537 18.16 3.76 -18.97
C PHE A 537 17.08 4.70 -18.46
N GLU A 538 15.94 4.16 -18.00
CA GLU A 538 14.84 4.94 -17.43
C GLU A 538 15.31 5.77 -16.22
N GLN A 539 16.01 5.16 -15.27
CA GLN A 539 16.51 5.85 -14.08
C GLN A 539 17.53 6.94 -14.41
N VAL A 540 18.43 6.68 -15.35
CA VAL A 540 19.43 7.68 -15.80
C VAL A 540 18.75 8.84 -16.52
N GLU A 541 17.81 8.57 -17.41
CA GLU A 541 17.06 9.62 -18.13
C GLU A 541 16.28 10.51 -17.18
N ILE A 542 15.54 9.91 -16.23
CA ILE A 542 14.80 10.65 -15.20
C ILE A 542 15.75 11.49 -14.35
N GLY A 543 16.89 10.91 -13.94
CA GLY A 543 17.91 11.61 -13.16
C GLY A 543 18.45 12.86 -13.87
N ILE A 544 18.65 12.79 -15.19
CA ILE A 544 19.14 13.91 -15.99
C ILE A 544 18.05 14.97 -16.23
N LYS A 545 16.87 14.56 -16.68
CA LYS A 545 15.79 15.49 -17.03
C LYS A 545 15.20 16.24 -15.84
N TYR A 546 15.17 15.60 -14.68
CA TYR A 546 14.57 16.16 -13.46
C TYR A 546 15.61 16.58 -12.42
N GLU A 547 16.92 16.62 -12.76
CA GLU A 547 18.01 16.92 -11.85
C GLU A 547 17.75 18.15 -10.97
N GLY A 548 17.37 19.28 -11.56
CA GLY A 548 17.12 20.52 -10.81
C GLY A 548 15.96 20.43 -9.81
N TYR A 549 14.89 19.72 -10.19
CA TYR A 549 13.75 19.50 -9.30
C TYR A 549 14.07 18.53 -8.17
N ILE A 550 14.82 17.47 -8.46
CA ILE A 550 15.29 16.48 -7.48
C ILE A 550 16.17 17.18 -6.45
N GLN A 551 17.16 17.99 -6.88
CA GLN A 551 18.04 18.74 -5.99
C GLN A 551 17.27 19.72 -5.09
N LYS A 552 16.24 20.38 -5.63
CA LYS A 552 15.36 21.23 -4.83
C LYS A 552 14.63 20.45 -3.73
N GLN A 553 14.09 19.26 -4.05
CA GLN A 553 13.45 18.40 -3.06
C GLN A 553 14.43 17.86 -2.02
N LEU A 554 15.63 17.47 -2.42
CA LEU A 554 16.66 17.00 -1.48
C LEU A 554 17.05 18.08 -0.45
N LYS A 555 17.14 19.36 -0.86
CA LYS A 555 17.35 20.47 0.07
C LYS A 555 16.18 20.60 1.07
N GLN A 556 14.95 20.38 0.63
CA GLN A 556 13.77 20.38 1.54
C GLN A 556 13.85 19.20 2.52
N VAL A 557 14.26 18.02 2.07
CA VAL A 557 14.50 16.85 2.93
C VAL A 557 15.54 17.16 4.01
N GLU A 558 16.67 17.77 3.65
CA GLU A 558 17.69 18.16 4.62
C GLU A 558 17.15 19.13 5.69
N GLN A 559 16.32 20.09 5.29
CA GLN A 559 15.67 21.01 6.23
C GLN A 559 14.72 20.28 7.18
N MET A 560 13.92 19.34 6.66
CA MET A 560 13.01 18.54 7.48
C MET A 560 13.76 17.64 8.46
N LYS A 561 14.82 16.94 8.01
CA LYS A 561 15.67 16.12 8.88
C LYS A 561 16.24 16.91 10.06
N LYS A 562 16.59 18.18 9.87
CA LYS A 562 17.04 19.05 10.99
C LYS A 562 15.96 19.29 12.06
N LEU A 563 14.69 19.21 11.70
CA LEU A 563 13.58 19.28 12.65
C LEU A 563 13.32 17.93 13.33
N GLU A 564 13.50 16.84 12.61
CA GLU A 564 13.29 15.49 13.14
C GLU A 564 14.36 15.04 14.13
N VAL A 565 15.58 15.54 14.02
CA VAL A 565 16.64 15.32 15.02
C VAL A 565 16.33 15.99 16.37
N LYS A 566 15.48 17.03 16.39
CA LYS A 566 15.11 17.75 17.62
C LYS A 566 14.05 16.98 18.39
N GLN A 567 14.50 16.12 19.30
CA GLN A 567 13.65 15.27 20.12
C GLN A 567 12.80 16.07 21.11
N LEU A 568 11.58 15.63 21.34
CA LEU A 568 10.67 16.12 22.36
C LEU A 568 10.64 15.16 23.55
N PRO A 569 10.52 15.63 24.81
CA PRO A 569 10.42 14.74 25.97
C PRO A 569 9.19 13.83 25.90
N LYS A 570 9.34 12.55 26.24
CA LYS A 570 8.28 11.54 26.09
C LYS A 570 7.03 11.82 26.96
N ASP A 571 7.23 12.24 28.21
CA ASP A 571 6.14 12.41 29.19
C ASP A 571 5.98 13.87 29.63
N PHE A 572 6.08 14.77 28.65
CA PHE A 572 5.99 16.20 28.91
C PHE A 572 4.54 16.69 28.77
N ASP A 573 4.10 17.57 29.71
CA ASP A 573 2.81 18.25 29.62
C ASP A 573 2.96 19.58 28.85
N TYR A 574 2.46 19.60 27.61
CA TYR A 574 2.51 20.79 26.77
C TYR A 574 1.65 21.96 27.27
N ASN A 575 0.83 21.79 28.33
CA ASN A 575 0.13 22.89 29.00
C ASN A 575 1.10 23.81 29.73
N GLU A 576 2.31 23.33 30.09
CA GLU A 576 3.34 24.11 30.76
C GLU A 576 4.08 25.11 29.82
N ILE A 577 3.89 24.98 28.50
CA ILE A 577 4.56 25.88 27.55
C ILE A 577 3.71 27.14 27.31
N GLU A 578 4.20 28.26 27.80
CA GLU A 578 3.60 29.57 27.51
C GLU A 578 3.74 29.89 26.01
N GLY A 579 2.69 30.51 25.44
CA GLY A 579 2.67 30.91 24.02
C GLY A 579 2.14 29.86 23.05
N LEU A 580 1.96 28.59 23.45
CA LEU A 580 1.24 27.60 22.64
C LEU A 580 -0.26 27.88 22.67
N ARG A 581 -0.92 27.77 21.52
CA ARG A 581 -2.39 27.85 21.42
C ARG A 581 -3.04 26.62 22.09
N LEU A 582 -4.25 26.81 22.62
CA LEU A 582 -5.00 25.76 23.33
C LEU A 582 -5.15 24.50 22.47
N GLU A 583 -5.57 24.65 21.21
CA GLU A 583 -5.69 23.52 20.27
C GLU A 583 -4.37 22.77 20.07
N ALA A 584 -3.25 23.49 19.95
CA ALA A 584 -1.94 22.89 19.81
C ALA A 584 -1.54 22.09 21.05
N ARG A 585 -1.79 22.64 22.27
CA ARG A 585 -1.54 21.93 23.54
C ARG A 585 -2.33 20.64 23.64
N GLU A 586 -3.63 20.67 23.36
CA GLU A 586 -4.50 19.49 23.37
C GLU A 586 -4.00 18.41 22.40
N LYS A 587 -3.66 18.82 21.18
CA LYS A 587 -3.17 17.89 20.14
C LYS A 587 -1.81 17.29 20.49
N LEU A 588 -0.87 18.10 20.96
CA LEU A 588 0.47 17.65 21.34
C LEU A 588 0.41 16.71 22.56
N ASN A 589 -0.41 17.01 23.56
CA ASN A 589 -0.63 16.14 24.72
C ASN A 589 -1.28 14.81 24.35
N LYS A 590 -2.23 14.83 23.39
CA LYS A 590 -2.89 13.61 22.91
C LYS A 590 -1.96 12.73 22.08
N ILE A 591 -1.20 13.31 21.16
CA ILE A 591 -0.40 12.57 20.17
C ILE A 591 0.98 12.24 20.71
N LYS A 592 1.56 13.08 21.56
CA LYS A 592 2.90 12.95 22.13
C LYS A 592 3.95 12.69 21.05
N PRO A 593 4.18 13.67 20.13
CA PRO A 593 5.14 13.52 19.04
C PRO A 593 6.55 13.31 19.58
N LEU A 594 7.35 12.48 18.91
CA LEU A 594 8.73 12.17 19.33
C LEU A 594 9.70 13.32 19.05
N ASN A 595 9.42 14.15 18.05
CA ASN A 595 10.31 15.21 17.61
C ASN A 595 9.52 16.41 17.01
N ILE A 596 10.22 17.52 16.76
CA ILE A 596 9.64 18.73 16.18
C ILE A 596 9.10 18.50 14.77
N GLY A 597 9.73 17.63 13.97
CA GLY A 597 9.25 17.27 12.63
C GLY A 597 7.87 16.63 12.69
N GLN A 598 7.64 15.65 13.58
CA GLN A 598 6.31 15.07 13.81
C GLN A 598 5.31 16.11 14.32
N ALA A 599 5.69 16.91 15.31
CA ALA A 599 4.83 17.98 15.85
C ALA A 599 4.33 18.93 14.74
N SER A 600 5.17 19.28 13.78
CA SER A 600 4.83 20.17 12.66
C SER A 600 3.79 19.60 11.69
N ARG A 601 3.60 18.28 11.67
CA ARG A 601 2.65 17.56 10.79
C ARG A 601 1.29 17.31 11.45
N ILE A 602 1.17 17.58 12.75
CA ILE A 602 -0.09 17.40 13.48
C ILE A 602 -1.09 18.47 13.04
N SER A 603 -2.28 18.02 12.62
CA SER A 603 -3.37 18.95 12.29
C SER A 603 -3.79 19.77 13.52
N GLY A 604 -3.79 21.10 13.40
CA GLY A 604 -4.05 22.01 14.50
C GLY A 604 -2.78 22.63 15.13
N VAL A 605 -1.59 22.11 14.80
CA VAL A 605 -0.30 22.72 15.18
C VAL A 605 0.20 23.60 14.03
N SER A 606 0.36 24.89 14.27
CA SER A 606 0.77 25.88 13.26
C SER A 606 2.29 26.10 13.26
N PRO A 607 2.85 26.72 12.20
CA PRO A 607 4.25 27.13 12.19
C PRO A 607 4.64 28.04 13.37
N ALA A 608 3.71 28.86 13.89
CA ALA A 608 3.95 29.68 15.06
C ALA A 608 4.12 28.83 16.34
N ASP A 609 3.29 27.79 16.51
CA ASP A 609 3.42 26.85 17.62
C ASP A 609 4.76 26.08 17.55
N ILE A 610 5.20 25.71 16.34
CA ILE A 610 6.52 25.08 16.14
C ILE A 610 7.66 26.02 16.53
N SER A 611 7.54 27.32 16.22
CA SER A 611 8.53 28.32 16.64
C SER A 611 8.60 28.43 18.16
N VAL A 612 7.47 28.42 18.85
CA VAL A 612 7.40 28.40 20.33
C VAL A 612 8.08 27.13 20.89
N LEU A 613 7.78 25.96 20.33
CA LEU A 613 8.44 24.70 20.74
C LEU A 613 9.96 24.73 20.55
N LEU A 614 10.44 25.29 19.44
CA LEU A 614 11.88 25.42 19.16
C LEU A 614 12.57 26.35 20.17
N ILE A 615 11.96 27.47 20.52
CA ILE A 615 12.47 28.41 21.52
C ILE A 615 12.51 27.73 22.89
N TRP A 616 11.42 27.04 23.26
CA TRP A 616 11.34 26.34 24.53
C TRP A 616 12.44 25.26 24.66
N LEU A 617 12.64 24.42 23.62
CA LEU A 617 13.72 23.43 23.57
C LEU A 617 15.11 24.07 23.72
N ALA A 618 15.36 25.19 23.03
CA ALA A 618 16.63 25.88 23.10
C ALA A 618 16.91 26.47 24.50
N GLN A 619 15.89 26.89 25.22
CA GLN A 619 16.00 27.38 26.61
C GLN A 619 16.27 26.26 27.60
N ASN A 620 15.59 25.09 27.43
CA ASN A 620 15.75 23.95 28.34
C ASN A 620 17.06 23.19 28.14
N ASN A 621 17.56 23.07 26.89
CA ASN A 621 18.88 22.50 26.62
C ASN A 621 20.05 23.37 27.12
N ARG A 622 19.81 24.63 27.47
CA ARG A 622 20.82 25.49 28.12
C ARG A 622 20.80 25.39 29.64
N ARG A 623 19.75 24.78 30.22
CA ARG A 623 19.59 24.59 31.66
C ARG A 623 20.05 23.19 32.14
N GLN A 624 20.25 22.25 31.21
CA GLN A 624 20.93 20.98 31.45
C GLN A 624 22.42 21.09 31.06
#